data_513539054ebb81c8ceb36242922d5979
#
_entry.id   513539054ebb81c8ceb36242922d5979
#
_cell.length_a   1.000
_cell.length_b   1.000
_cell.length_c   1.000
_cell.angle_alpha   90.00
_cell.angle_beta   90.00
_cell.angle_gamma   90.00
#
_symmetry.space_group_name_H-M   'P 1'
#
loop_
_entity.id
_entity.type
_entity.pdbx_description
1 polymer ?
#
loop_
_entity_poly.entity_id
_entity_poly.type
_entity_poly.pdbx_seq_one_letter_code
_entity_poly.pdbx_strand_id
1 'polypeptide(L)'
;MKRIFLPFLGLLLLNACQQPALEYADFDTFKVVSVKTSPLYDEDGWMNPEIQTMNEIGEPELAEPGTKLAKTNATGLARDLFGTFSCNRVIQIAGTYQGHDIDGSPLVQSGKLILPASGPIKNMVIVSHFTIGANTEAPSEAFPMEGVLAGKGYAVVVADYIGFGVTANRIHPYLHTRSTVESVVDMALAVKPYLEHIGRAPVEEEVILVGYSQGGATTMAVMSTLQREYKNELPIKKTYAGGGPYDLCATFDISMEWDETGIPCAIPMIIQGISEGEHLGLEMKDFFKPRLLENYDEWINSKKYTVKEINKKINSKYLHEIMTDEGRDKTSSQTASLYKAMFTNSTLSFQPTSPVYMFHSRDDKTVPFVNAEKAEQAFKFCDMQFDFDHYGEHGMAFLTFIIKVSKAL
;
A
#
# COMPACT_ATOMS: atom_id res chain seq x y z
N MET A 1 29.17 70.10 27.81
CA MET A 1 29.42 68.98 26.89
C MET A 1 28.98 67.75 27.58
N LYS A 2 27.74 67.30 27.30
CA LYS A 2 27.18 66.04 27.81
C LYS A 2 27.08 65.07 26.61
N ARG A 3 27.87 64.00 26.69
CA ARG A 3 27.81 62.91 25.72
C ARG A 3 26.67 61.99 26.12
N ILE A 4 25.70 61.85 25.22
CA ILE A 4 24.60 60.91 25.35
C ILE A 4 25.08 59.56 24.78
N PHE A 5 25.13 58.53 25.64
CA PHE A 5 25.32 57.14 25.23
C PHE A 5 23.97 56.61 24.83
N LEU A 6 23.79 56.26 23.54
CA LEU A 6 22.71 55.36 23.08
C LEU A 6 23.15 53.92 23.29
N PRO A 7 22.33 53.10 23.89
CA PRO A 7 22.61 51.67 23.91
C PRO A 7 22.27 51.07 22.54
N PHE A 8 23.26 50.43 21.94
CA PHE A 8 23.10 49.50 20.81
C PHE A 8 22.31 48.31 21.33
N LEU A 9 20.97 48.32 21.14
CA LEU A 9 20.14 47.18 21.37
C LEU A 9 20.27 46.25 20.12
N GLY A 10 21.03 45.19 20.31
CA GLY A 10 21.34 44.24 19.28
C GLY A 10 20.10 43.61 18.68
N LEU A 11 20.01 43.67 17.37
CA LEU A 11 19.18 42.82 16.55
C LEU A 11 19.73 41.39 16.61
N LEU A 12 19.44 40.68 17.71
CA LEU A 12 19.60 39.24 17.84
C LEU A 12 18.21 38.65 17.73
N LEU A 13 17.64 38.67 16.54
CA LEU A 13 16.43 37.88 16.29
C LEU A 13 16.44 37.40 14.86
N LEU A 14 16.18 36.10 14.76
CA LEU A 14 15.78 35.37 13.59
C LEU A 14 16.88 34.84 12.65
N ASN A 15 17.87 34.15 13.22
CA ASN A 15 18.32 32.93 12.59
C ASN A 15 17.51 31.77 13.19
N ALA A 16 16.17 31.77 12.93
CA ALA A 16 15.36 30.60 13.10
C ALA A 16 15.85 29.59 12.06
N CYS A 17 16.57 28.60 12.52
CA CYS A 17 16.83 27.30 11.91
C CYS A 17 16.45 27.18 10.43
N GLN A 18 17.21 27.78 9.54
CA GLN A 18 17.51 27.13 8.29
C GLN A 18 18.45 25.98 8.64
N GLN A 19 17.91 24.79 8.92
CA GLN A 19 18.72 23.60 8.72
C GLN A 19 19.30 23.72 7.31
N PRO A 20 20.60 23.47 7.12
CA PRO A 20 21.18 23.40 5.78
C PRO A 20 20.26 22.48 4.99
N ALA A 21 19.86 22.89 3.78
CA ALA A 21 19.04 22.06 2.92
C ALA A 21 19.76 20.71 2.86
N LEU A 22 19.13 19.68 3.44
CA LEU A 22 19.64 18.32 3.35
C LEU A 22 19.77 18.05 1.86
N GLU A 23 20.98 17.83 1.39
CA GLU A 23 21.24 17.52 0.00
C GLU A 23 20.76 16.09 -0.21
N TYR A 24 19.53 15.93 -0.71
CA TYR A 24 18.98 14.63 -1.08
C TYR A 24 19.63 14.18 -2.38
N ALA A 25 20.93 13.91 -2.31
CA ALA A 25 21.72 13.43 -3.44
C ALA A 25 21.48 11.94 -3.67
N ASP A 26 21.78 11.50 -4.88
CA ASP A 26 21.84 10.08 -5.22
C ASP A 26 22.80 9.34 -4.29
N PHE A 27 22.41 8.11 -3.96
CA PHE A 27 23.28 7.15 -3.29
C PHE A 27 23.35 5.85 -4.08
N ASP A 28 24.34 5.02 -3.84
CA ASP A 28 24.59 3.79 -4.64
C ASP A 28 23.38 2.87 -4.69
N THR A 29 22.65 2.74 -3.57
CA THR A 29 21.49 1.84 -3.42
C THR A 29 20.16 2.49 -3.80
N PHE A 30 20.06 3.84 -3.76
CA PHE A 30 18.82 4.55 -4.02
C PHE A 30 19.08 5.84 -4.82
N LYS A 31 18.53 5.91 -6.05
CA LYS A 31 18.70 7.05 -6.96
C LYS A 31 17.49 7.96 -6.88
N VAL A 32 17.68 9.20 -6.48
CA VAL A 32 16.62 10.19 -6.30
C VAL A 32 16.11 10.68 -7.66
N VAL A 33 14.82 10.58 -7.91
CA VAL A 33 14.14 11.08 -9.11
C VAL A 33 13.50 12.43 -8.85
N SER A 34 12.83 12.58 -7.72
CA SER A 34 12.20 13.85 -7.34
C SER A 34 12.13 14.02 -5.83
N VAL A 35 12.10 15.29 -5.39
CA VAL A 35 11.90 15.66 -3.98
C VAL A 35 10.81 16.72 -3.91
N LYS A 36 9.78 16.49 -3.09
CA LYS A 36 8.69 17.42 -2.84
C LYS A 36 8.44 17.56 -1.35
N THR A 37 8.24 18.79 -0.87
CA THR A 37 7.77 19.03 0.50
C THR A 37 6.29 19.36 0.48
N SER A 38 5.51 18.63 1.25
CA SER A 38 4.05 18.78 1.31
C SER A 38 3.57 18.94 2.75
N PRO A 39 2.54 19.77 3.00
CA PRO A 39 1.83 19.75 4.27
C PRO A 39 0.95 18.51 4.35
N LEU A 40 0.65 18.03 5.56
CA LEU A 40 -0.33 16.96 5.80
C LEU A 40 -1.75 17.53 5.94
N TYR A 41 -1.84 18.74 6.45
CA TYR A 41 -3.10 19.47 6.61
C TYR A 41 -2.88 20.98 6.41
N ASP A 42 -3.96 21.67 6.05
CA ASP A 42 -3.97 23.13 5.86
C ASP A 42 -4.03 23.90 7.21
N GLU A 43 -4.16 25.24 7.14
CA GLU A 43 -4.22 26.12 8.32
C GLU A 43 -5.46 25.87 9.17
N ASP A 44 -6.57 25.44 8.58
CA ASP A 44 -7.82 25.09 9.25
C ASP A 44 -7.82 23.65 9.80
N GLY A 45 -6.75 22.88 9.53
CA GLY A 45 -6.58 21.50 9.96
C GLY A 45 -7.22 20.46 9.06
N TRP A 46 -7.68 20.83 7.86
CA TRP A 46 -8.21 19.89 6.88
C TRP A 46 -7.07 19.14 6.19
N MET A 47 -7.32 17.87 5.94
CA MET A 47 -6.34 17.01 5.28
C MET A 47 -5.96 17.54 3.90
N ASN A 48 -4.67 17.43 3.56
CA ASN A 48 -4.18 17.80 2.24
C ASN A 48 -4.88 16.96 1.16
N PRO A 49 -5.56 17.60 0.18
CA PRO A 49 -6.31 16.89 -0.86
C PRO A 49 -5.44 16.07 -1.83
N GLU A 50 -4.12 16.27 -1.84
CA GLU A 50 -3.20 15.43 -2.64
C GLU A 50 -2.98 14.04 -2.03
N ILE A 51 -3.34 13.84 -0.75
CA ILE A 51 -3.21 12.53 -0.10
C ILE A 51 -4.25 11.59 -0.68
N GLN A 52 -3.75 10.52 -1.31
CA GLN A 52 -4.57 9.51 -1.97
C GLN A 52 -5.42 8.72 -0.97
N THR A 53 -6.71 8.61 -1.24
CA THR A 53 -7.64 7.84 -0.42
C THR A 53 -8.22 6.67 -1.22
N MET A 54 -8.62 5.59 -0.54
CA MET A 54 -9.28 4.46 -1.21
C MET A 54 -10.65 4.79 -1.83
N ASN A 55 -11.23 5.96 -1.57
CA ASN A 55 -12.46 6.41 -2.25
C ASN A 55 -12.30 6.52 -3.77
N GLU A 56 -11.06 6.55 -4.27
CA GLU A 56 -10.75 6.52 -5.70
C GLU A 56 -10.79 5.09 -6.27
N ILE A 57 -10.80 4.06 -5.43
CA ILE A 57 -10.71 2.65 -5.83
C ILE A 57 -12.05 2.04 -6.26
N GLY A 58 -13.16 2.77 -6.16
CA GLY A 58 -14.39 2.38 -6.86
C GLY A 58 -15.43 1.68 -6.05
N GLU A 59 -15.57 1.95 -4.79
CA GLU A 59 -16.84 1.68 -4.12
C GLU A 59 -17.94 2.62 -4.62
N PRO A 60 -19.16 2.08 -4.88
CA PRO A 60 -20.26 2.93 -5.34
C PRO A 60 -20.64 3.91 -4.24
N GLU A 61 -20.64 5.20 -4.59
CA GLU A 61 -21.40 6.28 -3.95
C GLU A 61 -21.56 6.21 -2.41
N LEU A 62 -20.48 6.39 -1.68
CA LEU A 62 -20.60 6.84 -0.29
C LEU A 62 -20.85 8.35 -0.27
N ALA A 63 -22.12 8.71 -0.52
CA ALA A 63 -22.71 10.04 -0.56
C ALA A 63 -22.64 10.79 -1.89
N GLU A 64 -23.81 11.25 -2.32
CA GLU A 64 -23.98 12.22 -3.38
C GLU A 64 -22.99 13.39 -3.28
N PRO A 65 -22.38 13.86 -4.39
CA PRO A 65 -21.56 15.05 -4.37
C PRO A 65 -22.38 16.23 -3.85
N GLY A 66 -22.12 16.62 -2.60
CA GLY A 66 -22.83 17.75 -1.98
C GLY A 66 -23.40 17.50 -0.58
N THR A 67 -23.45 16.29 -0.07
CA THR A 67 -23.84 16.06 1.32
C THR A 67 -22.68 16.44 2.27
N LYS A 68 -22.98 17.32 3.23
CA LYS A 68 -22.02 17.74 4.27
C LYS A 68 -21.39 16.54 5.01
N LEU A 69 -22.05 15.39 5.03
CA LEU A 69 -21.58 14.18 5.71
C LEU A 69 -20.38 13.53 5.01
N ALA A 70 -20.37 13.49 3.67
CA ALA A 70 -19.24 12.95 2.91
C ALA A 70 -17.96 13.80 3.07
N LYS A 71 -18.11 15.13 3.07
CA LYS A 71 -17.00 16.05 3.35
C LYS A 71 -16.52 15.99 4.79
N THR A 72 -17.42 15.75 5.75
CA THR A 72 -17.10 15.71 7.20
C THR A 72 -16.41 14.41 7.60
N ASN A 73 -16.74 13.28 6.99
CA ASN A 73 -16.20 11.97 7.40
C ASN A 73 -14.87 11.60 6.72
N ALA A 74 -14.67 12.00 5.48
CA ALA A 74 -13.42 11.72 4.75
C ALA A 74 -12.35 12.82 4.89
N THR A 75 -12.74 14.03 5.30
CA THR A 75 -11.88 15.21 5.37
C THR A 75 -11.92 15.88 6.74
N GLY A 76 -12.28 15.17 7.81
CA GLY A 76 -12.28 15.71 9.17
C GLY A 76 -10.94 16.35 9.53
N LEU A 77 -10.91 17.12 10.59
CA LEU A 77 -9.66 17.69 11.07
C LEU A 77 -8.63 16.59 11.20
N ALA A 78 -7.53 16.66 10.43
CA ALA A 78 -6.53 15.60 10.37
C ALA A 78 -6.03 15.19 11.75
N ARG A 79 -5.92 16.18 12.67
CA ARG A 79 -5.54 15.95 14.07
C ARG A 79 -6.59 15.11 14.85
N ASP A 80 -7.87 15.31 14.59
CA ASP A 80 -8.94 14.57 15.27
C ASP A 80 -9.01 13.13 14.76
N LEU A 81 -8.77 12.94 13.46
CA LEU A 81 -8.75 11.61 12.85
C LEU A 81 -7.49 10.83 13.24
N PHE A 82 -6.31 11.38 12.97
CA PHE A 82 -5.04 10.64 13.06
C PHE A 82 -4.28 10.85 14.37
N GLY A 83 -4.77 11.72 15.26
CA GLY A 83 -4.11 12.09 16.50
C GLY A 83 -3.01 13.14 16.27
N THR A 84 -2.20 13.40 17.30
CA THR A 84 -1.19 14.46 17.27
C THR A 84 -0.03 14.11 16.31
N PHE A 85 0.26 15.02 15.39
CA PHE A 85 1.45 14.97 14.56
C PHE A 85 2.63 15.68 15.26
N SER A 86 3.82 15.14 15.13
CA SER A 86 5.07 15.81 15.55
C SER A 86 5.54 16.84 14.52
N CYS A 87 5.13 16.67 13.26
CA CYS A 87 5.45 17.58 12.16
C CYS A 87 4.31 17.61 11.14
N ASN A 88 3.83 18.81 10.77
CA ASN A 88 2.81 18.95 9.72
C ASN A 88 3.38 18.87 8.29
N ARG A 89 4.68 18.97 8.12
CA ARG A 89 5.30 18.95 6.79
C ARG A 89 6.12 17.68 6.64
N VAL A 90 5.99 17.07 5.46
CA VAL A 90 6.75 15.87 5.10
C VAL A 90 7.52 16.10 3.81
N ILE A 91 8.62 15.39 3.66
CA ILE A 91 9.46 15.37 2.47
C ILE A 91 9.19 14.06 1.76
N GLN A 92 8.67 14.14 0.54
CA GLN A 92 8.44 13.02 -0.34
C GLN A 92 9.61 12.88 -1.30
N ILE A 93 10.29 11.75 -1.31
CA ILE A 93 11.44 11.44 -2.15
C ILE A 93 11.06 10.25 -3.02
N ALA A 94 10.75 10.49 -4.28
CA ALA A 94 10.61 9.41 -5.25
C ALA A 94 11.99 9.01 -5.77
N GLY A 95 12.23 7.73 -5.91
CA GLY A 95 13.52 7.24 -6.36
C GLY A 95 13.46 5.84 -6.94
N THR A 96 14.58 5.41 -7.52
CA THR A 96 14.77 4.08 -8.08
C THR A 96 15.81 3.29 -7.30
N TYR A 97 15.65 2.00 -7.29
CA TYR A 97 16.55 1.05 -6.63
C TYR A 97 16.73 -0.21 -7.49
N GLN A 98 17.78 -0.96 -7.20
CA GLN A 98 17.99 -2.25 -7.81
C GLN A 98 17.19 -3.30 -7.06
N GLY A 99 16.21 -3.89 -7.71
CA GLY A 99 15.40 -5.00 -7.22
C GLY A 99 15.52 -6.21 -8.14
N HIS A 100 14.55 -7.13 -8.00
CA HIS A 100 14.47 -8.40 -8.72
C HIS A 100 13.23 -8.46 -9.61
N ASP A 101 13.37 -9.06 -10.78
CA ASP A 101 12.28 -9.43 -11.67
C ASP A 101 11.59 -10.72 -11.18
N ILE A 102 10.48 -11.10 -11.82
CA ILE A 102 9.73 -12.33 -11.54
C ILE A 102 10.62 -13.58 -11.62
N ASP A 103 11.57 -13.61 -12.52
CA ASP A 103 12.53 -14.72 -12.69
C ASP A 103 13.77 -14.62 -11.76
N GLY A 104 13.85 -13.59 -10.93
CA GLY A 104 14.96 -13.31 -10.02
C GLY A 104 16.13 -12.55 -10.68
N SER A 105 16.03 -12.17 -11.95
CA SER A 105 17.05 -11.34 -12.61
C SER A 105 17.00 -9.89 -12.08
N PRO A 106 18.12 -9.14 -12.20
CA PRO A 106 18.13 -7.74 -11.77
C PRO A 106 17.14 -6.88 -12.54
N LEU A 107 16.32 -6.09 -11.82
CA LEU A 107 15.36 -5.14 -12.39
C LEU A 107 15.41 -3.82 -11.63
N VAL A 108 15.57 -2.70 -12.34
CA VAL A 108 15.41 -1.38 -11.73
C VAL A 108 13.93 -1.14 -11.44
N GLN A 109 13.61 -0.86 -10.19
CA GLN A 109 12.27 -0.56 -9.70
C GLN A 109 12.22 0.84 -9.07
N SER A 110 11.04 1.32 -8.73
CA SER A 110 10.82 2.63 -8.12
C SER A 110 9.89 2.55 -6.92
N GLY A 111 9.86 3.67 -6.19
CA GLY A 111 8.96 3.84 -5.05
C GLY A 111 9.17 5.19 -4.39
N LYS A 112 8.57 5.37 -3.23
CA LYS A 112 8.61 6.61 -2.46
C LYS A 112 9.08 6.40 -1.04
N LEU A 113 10.01 7.26 -0.61
CA LEU A 113 10.40 7.48 0.77
C LEU A 113 9.76 8.78 1.25
N ILE A 114 9.06 8.75 2.40
CA ILE A 114 8.43 9.92 2.99
C ILE A 114 8.99 10.14 4.38
N LEU A 115 9.55 11.32 4.63
CA LEU A 115 10.22 11.67 5.87
C LEU A 115 9.51 12.83 6.58
N PRO A 116 9.53 12.91 7.92
CA PRO A 116 9.18 14.14 8.61
C PRO A 116 10.13 15.25 8.18
N ALA A 117 9.63 16.46 7.90
CA ALA A 117 10.47 17.58 7.47
C ALA A 117 11.41 18.07 8.59
N SER A 118 11.10 17.75 9.84
CA SER A 118 11.91 18.09 11.01
C SER A 118 11.82 17.04 12.11
N GLY A 119 12.79 17.07 13.02
CA GLY A 119 12.85 16.14 14.15
C GLY A 119 13.50 14.78 13.82
N PRO A 120 13.74 13.95 14.83
CA PRO A 120 14.29 12.62 14.67
C PRO A 120 13.30 11.67 14.02
N ILE A 121 13.80 10.63 13.37
CA ILE A 121 13.00 9.52 12.85
C ILE A 121 13.02 8.41 13.91
N LYS A 122 11.81 7.97 14.33
CA LYS A 122 11.66 6.91 15.34
C LYS A 122 12.08 5.55 14.77
N ASN A 123 11.30 5.05 13.81
CA ASN A 123 11.50 3.79 13.10
C ASN A 123 11.25 3.98 11.60
N MET A 124 11.65 3.01 10.82
CA MET A 124 11.19 2.86 9.44
C MET A 124 9.86 2.10 9.42
N VAL A 125 8.88 2.62 8.68
CA VAL A 125 7.60 1.96 8.40
C VAL A 125 7.63 1.49 6.96
N ILE A 126 7.58 0.19 6.74
CA ILE A 126 7.51 -0.43 5.43
C ILE A 126 6.04 -0.64 5.11
N VAL A 127 5.56 0.03 4.07
CA VAL A 127 4.17 -0.02 3.63
C VAL A 127 4.04 -0.88 2.39
N SER A 128 3.11 -1.82 2.45
CA SER A 128 2.60 -2.52 1.29
C SER A 128 1.30 -1.85 0.86
N HIS A 129 1.30 -1.21 -0.33
CA HIS A 129 0.14 -0.45 -0.77
C HIS A 129 -1.01 -1.37 -1.25
N PHE A 130 -2.22 -0.83 -1.26
CA PHE A 130 -3.42 -1.47 -1.76
C PHE A 130 -3.45 -1.50 -3.31
N THR A 131 -4.50 -2.10 -3.89
CA THR A 131 -4.70 -2.22 -5.34
C THR A 131 -4.78 -0.86 -6.02
N ILE A 132 -3.98 -0.66 -7.05
CA ILE A 132 -3.99 0.50 -7.94
C ILE A 132 -4.15 0.03 -9.39
N GLY A 133 -4.67 0.90 -10.26
CA GLY A 133 -4.89 0.61 -11.69
C GLY A 133 -4.04 1.49 -12.62
N ALA A 134 -3.95 2.79 -12.30
CA ALA A 134 -3.22 3.75 -13.10
C ALA A 134 -1.77 3.94 -12.61
N ASN A 135 -0.83 4.22 -13.53
CA ASN A 135 0.53 4.57 -13.13
C ASN A 135 0.59 5.84 -12.29
N THR A 136 -0.35 6.77 -12.47
CA THR A 136 -0.47 7.99 -11.65
C THR A 136 -0.87 7.72 -10.20
N GLU A 137 -1.34 6.52 -9.87
CA GLU A 137 -1.63 6.07 -8.51
C GLU A 137 -0.41 5.42 -7.84
N ALA A 138 0.67 5.13 -8.60
CA ALA A 138 1.88 4.53 -8.05
C ALA A 138 2.47 5.40 -6.93
N PRO A 139 2.99 4.81 -5.84
CA PRO A 139 3.61 5.57 -4.75
C PRO A 139 4.65 6.60 -5.19
N SER A 140 5.49 6.30 -6.20
CA SER A 140 6.46 7.25 -6.75
C SER A 140 5.81 8.51 -7.35
N GLU A 141 4.59 8.41 -7.87
CA GLU A 141 3.83 9.49 -8.50
C GLU A 141 2.85 10.16 -7.52
N ALA A 142 2.08 9.37 -6.77
CA ALA A 142 1.04 9.82 -5.85
C ALA A 142 1.58 10.15 -4.45
N PHE A 143 0.72 10.70 -3.59
CA PHE A 143 0.98 10.83 -2.16
C PHE A 143 0.12 9.80 -1.40
N PRO A 144 0.65 8.61 -1.05
CA PRO A 144 -0.13 7.57 -0.40
C PRO A 144 -0.62 8.00 0.98
N MET A 145 -1.81 7.53 1.38
CA MET A 145 -2.45 7.85 2.67
C MET A 145 -1.55 7.50 3.86
N GLU A 146 -0.85 6.40 3.78
CA GLU A 146 0.05 5.93 4.84
C GLU A 146 1.23 6.89 5.08
N GLY A 147 1.49 7.79 4.12
CA GLY A 147 2.46 8.88 4.27
C GLY A 147 2.15 9.84 5.44
N VAL A 148 0.92 9.85 5.97
CA VAL A 148 0.58 10.58 7.20
C VAL A 148 1.41 10.13 8.41
N LEU A 149 1.88 8.87 8.41
CA LEU A 149 2.73 8.33 9.47
C LEU A 149 4.09 9.05 9.54
N ALA A 150 4.56 9.64 8.43
CA ALA A 150 5.77 10.47 8.47
C ALA A 150 5.59 11.71 9.36
N GLY A 151 4.40 12.30 9.38
CA GLY A 151 4.09 13.39 10.31
C GLY A 151 4.15 13.01 11.78
N LYS A 152 4.16 11.73 12.10
CA LYS A 152 4.34 11.20 13.45
C LYS A 152 5.79 10.88 13.81
N GLY A 153 6.71 11.14 12.89
CA GLY A 153 8.15 10.94 13.09
C GLY A 153 8.65 9.59 12.59
N TYR A 154 8.02 8.99 11.59
CA TYR A 154 8.47 7.75 10.96
C TYR A 154 9.04 8.00 9.56
N ALA A 155 10.00 7.19 9.13
CA ALA A 155 10.38 7.09 7.72
C ALA A 155 9.44 6.08 7.04
N VAL A 156 8.62 6.53 6.11
CA VAL A 156 7.64 5.68 5.42
C VAL A 156 8.20 5.28 4.06
N VAL A 157 8.29 3.99 3.80
CA VAL A 157 8.86 3.40 2.58
C VAL A 157 7.76 2.65 1.84
N VAL A 158 7.51 2.99 0.58
CA VAL A 158 6.44 2.39 -0.24
C VAL A 158 6.98 2.08 -1.63
N ALA A 159 7.11 0.81 -1.98
CA ALA A 159 7.50 0.36 -3.33
C ALA A 159 6.33 0.47 -4.31
N ASP A 160 6.61 0.73 -5.60
CA ASP A 160 5.56 0.78 -6.64
C ASP A 160 5.03 -0.59 -7.07
N TYR A 161 5.77 -1.66 -6.82
CA TYR A 161 5.66 -3.01 -7.38
C TYR A 161 5.96 -3.09 -8.88
N ILE A 162 6.32 -4.28 -9.37
CA ILE A 162 6.49 -4.52 -10.82
C ILE A 162 5.18 -4.21 -11.56
N GLY A 163 5.29 -3.52 -12.69
CA GLY A 163 4.15 -3.09 -13.50
C GLY A 163 3.67 -1.67 -13.21
N PHE A 164 4.33 -0.97 -12.26
CA PHE A 164 4.08 0.44 -11.96
C PHE A 164 5.39 1.24 -11.84
N GLY A 165 5.29 2.55 -11.78
CA GLY A 165 6.43 3.46 -11.74
C GLY A 165 7.31 3.28 -12.99
N VAL A 166 8.62 3.10 -12.78
CA VAL A 166 9.57 2.91 -13.89
C VAL A 166 9.37 1.60 -14.65
N THR A 167 8.59 0.65 -14.11
CA THR A 167 8.27 -0.64 -14.73
C THR A 167 6.83 -0.69 -15.30
N ALA A 168 6.18 0.47 -15.51
CA ALA A 168 4.78 0.56 -15.96
C ALA A 168 4.49 -0.10 -17.32
N ASN A 169 5.53 -0.34 -18.12
CA ASN A 169 5.43 -1.04 -19.40
C ASN A 169 5.36 -2.57 -19.27
N ARG A 170 5.41 -3.10 -18.05
CA ARG A 170 5.32 -4.54 -17.75
C ARG A 170 3.93 -4.91 -17.26
N ILE A 171 3.57 -6.17 -17.37
CA ILE A 171 2.40 -6.72 -16.70
C ILE A 171 2.64 -6.67 -15.19
N HIS A 172 1.63 -6.21 -14.44
CA HIS A 172 1.68 -6.26 -12.98
C HIS A 172 1.39 -7.69 -12.50
N PRO A 173 2.33 -8.37 -11.80
CA PRO A 173 2.11 -9.71 -11.25
C PRO A 173 1.23 -9.62 -9.98
N TYR A 174 -0.01 -9.18 -10.17
CA TYR A 174 -0.95 -8.88 -9.08
C TYR A 174 -1.20 -10.11 -8.22
N LEU A 175 -1.02 -9.97 -6.91
CA LEU A 175 -1.11 -11.05 -5.90
C LEU A 175 -0.14 -12.24 -6.12
N HIS A 176 0.85 -12.11 -7.00
CA HIS A 176 1.99 -13.02 -7.00
C HIS A 176 2.90 -12.66 -5.83
N THR A 177 2.88 -13.49 -4.81
CA THR A 177 3.46 -13.20 -3.49
C THR A 177 4.96 -12.94 -3.57
N ARG A 178 5.73 -13.78 -4.27
CA ARG A 178 7.18 -13.69 -4.31
C ARG A 178 7.65 -12.36 -4.90
N SER A 179 7.24 -12.01 -6.11
CA SER A 179 7.72 -10.80 -6.77
C SER A 179 7.29 -9.50 -6.06
N THR A 180 6.09 -9.51 -5.43
CA THR A 180 5.61 -8.36 -4.67
C THR A 180 6.41 -8.19 -3.37
N VAL A 181 6.72 -9.29 -2.68
CA VAL A 181 7.58 -9.27 -1.48
C VAL A 181 8.98 -8.80 -1.82
N GLU A 182 9.59 -9.31 -2.91
CA GLU A 182 10.90 -8.89 -3.38
C GLU A 182 10.93 -7.38 -3.64
N SER A 183 9.93 -6.82 -4.34
CA SER A 183 9.84 -5.37 -4.57
C SER A 183 9.86 -4.56 -3.26
N VAL A 184 9.11 -5.00 -2.25
CA VAL A 184 9.01 -4.29 -0.95
C VAL A 184 10.31 -4.40 -0.15
N VAL A 185 10.87 -5.61 -0.07
CA VAL A 185 12.08 -5.88 0.72
C VAL A 185 13.29 -5.21 0.08
N ASP A 186 13.46 -5.31 -1.24
CA ASP A 186 14.57 -4.68 -1.96
C ASP A 186 14.57 -3.16 -1.78
N MET A 187 13.39 -2.52 -1.83
CA MET A 187 13.29 -1.10 -1.55
C MET A 187 13.67 -0.77 -0.12
N ALA A 188 13.21 -1.53 0.86
CA ALA A 188 13.55 -1.28 2.25
C ALA A 188 15.05 -1.43 2.51
N LEU A 189 15.68 -2.44 1.92
CA LEU A 189 17.14 -2.66 1.97
C LEU A 189 17.92 -1.55 1.26
N ALA A 190 17.39 -1.00 0.17
CA ALA A 190 18.02 0.11 -0.55
C ALA A 190 17.90 1.44 0.21
N VAL A 191 16.77 1.69 0.87
CA VAL A 191 16.49 2.93 1.60
C VAL A 191 17.23 3.00 2.94
N LYS A 192 17.44 1.88 3.64
CA LYS A 192 18.10 1.89 4.95
C LYS A 192 19.49 2.55 4.91
N PRO A 193 20.45 2.14 4.06
CA PRO A 193 21.74 2.81 3.95
C PRO A 193 21.64 4.23 3.35
N TYR A 194 20.63 4.50 2.52
CA TYR A 194 20.37 5.86 2.03
C TYR A 194 20.02 6.82 3.19
N LEU A 195 19.18 6.38 4.14
CA LEU A 195 18.83 7.17 5.33
C LEU A 195 20.08 7.48 6.20
N GLU A 196 20.98 6.52 6.33
CA GLU A 196 22.26 6.72 7.00
C GLU A 196 23.13 7.75 6.27
N HIS A 197 23.23 7.63 4.94
CA HIS A 197 24.01 8.53 4.09
C HIS A 197 23.56 10.00 4.21
N ILE A 198 22.25 10.25 4.23
CA ILE A 198 21.69 11.60 4.37
C ILE A 198 21.60 12.07 5.83
N GLY A 199 22.15 11.32 6.79
CA GLY A 199 22.12 11.67 8.22
C GLY A 199 20.72 11.63 8.85
N ARG A 200 19.82 10.80 8.31
CA ARG A 200 18.43 10.66 8.78
C ARG A 200 18.10 9.21 9.19
N ALA A 201 19.11 8.48 9.67
CA ALA A 201 18.90 7.13 10.20
C ALA A 201 17.84 7.12 11.32
N PRO A 202 16.95 6.13 11.36
CA PRO A 202 16.01 5.94 12.46
C PRO A 202 16.75 5.72 13.79
N VAL A 203 16.13 6.18 14.89
CA VAL A 203 16.66 5.97 16.26
C VAL A 203 16.59 4.49 16.65
N GLU A 204 15.56 3.79 16.24
CA GLU A 204 15.36 2.37 16.46
C GLU A 204 15.58 1.60 15.14
N GLU A 205 16.30 0.49 15.20
CA GLU A 205 16.63 -0.32 14.02
C GLU A 205 15.46 -1.18 13.54
N GLU A 206 14.52 -1.50 14.46
CA GLU A 206 13.36 -2.31 14.16
C GLU A 206 12.40 -1.59 13.22
N VAL A 207 11.84 -2.35 12.28
CA VAL A 207 10.87 -1.86 11.31
C VAL A 207 9.44 -2.18 11.73
N ILE A 208 8.51 -1.35 11.26
CA ILE A 208 7.08 -1.57 11.41
C ILE A 208 6.51 -1.87 10.04
N LEU A 209 5.70 -2.92 9.94
CA LEU A 209 5.05 -3.31 8.69
C LEU A 209 3.59 -2.86 8.70
N VAL A 210 3.12 -2.26 7.61
CA VAL A 210 1.74 -1.78 7.48
C VAL A 210 1.21 -2.09 6.09
N GLY A 211 -0.01 -2.61 5.98
CA GLY A 211 -0.68 -2.76 4.69
C GLY A 211 -2.14 -3.15 4.80
N TYR A 212 -2.91 -2.79 3.77
CA TYR A 212 -4.33 -3.05 3.68
C TYR A 212 -4.69 -3.64 2.33
N SER A 213 -5.75 -4.47 2.25
CA SER A 213 -6.22 -5.10 1.02
C SER A 213 -5.12 -5.98 0.38
N GLN A 214 -4.77 -5.79 -0.89
CA GLN A 214 -3.57 -6.40 -1.50
C GLN A 214 -2.36 -6.22 -0.57
N GLY A 215 -2.16 -5.00 -0.07
CA GLY A 215 -1.10 -4.68 0.86
C GLY A 215 -1.17 -5.44 2.19
N GLY A 216 -2.37 -5.78 2.67
CA GLY A 216 -2.56 -6.60 3.86
C GLY A 216 -1.98 -8.01 3.70
N ALA A 217 -2.30 -8.68 2.59
CA ALA A 217 -1.74 -9.98 2.24
C ALA A 217 -0.21 -9.88 2.01
N THR A 218 0.22 -8.88 1.23
CA THR A 218 1.64 -8.61 0.99
C THR A 218 2.41 -8.38 2.30
N THR A 219 1.86 -7.62 3.24
CA THR A 219 2.48 -7.35 4.54
C THR A 219 2.72 -8.62 5.36
N MET A 220 1.78 -9.56 5.36
CA MET A 220 1.97 -10.85 6.02
C MET A 220 3.05 -11.69 5.32
N ALA A 221 3.13 -11.66 4.00
CA ALA A 221 4.18 -12.32 3.24
C ALA A 221 5.56 -11.68 3.45
N VAL A 222 5.64 -10.34 3.48
CA VAL A 222 6.86 -9.59 3.83
C VAL A 222 7.32 -9.97 5.24
N MET A 223 6.41 -10.01 6.22
CA MET A 223 6.72 -10.46 7.58
C MET A 223 7.34 -11.86 7.58
N SER A 224 6.74 -12.81 6.85
CA SER A 224 7.26 -14.17 6.73
C SER A 224 8.68 -14.19 6.18
N THR A 225 8.96 -13.39 5.17
CA THR A 225 10.28 -13.31 4.54
C THR A 225 11.30 -12.62 5.45
N LEU A 226 10.96 -11.48 6.06
CA LEU A 226 11.87 -10.77 6.94
C LEU A 226 12.27 -11.61 8.16
N GLN A 227 11.34 -12.26 8.82
CA GLN A 227 11.64 -13.08 9.99
C GLN A 227 12.50 -14.32 9.68
N ARG A 228 12.45 -14.82 8.44
CA ARG A 228 13.21 -15.98 7.97
C ARG A 228 14.59 -15.60 7.43
N GLU A 229 14.66 -14.53 6.61
CA GLU A 229 15.83 -14.25 5.79
C GLU A 229 16.56 -12.95 6.18
N TYR A 230 15.85 -11.95 6.73
CA TYR A 230 16.38 -10.60 6.98
C TYR A 230 16.18 -10.14 8.43
N LYS A 231 16.11 -11.09 9.38
CA LYS A 231 15.82 -10.74 10.79
C LYS A 231 16.89 -9.84 11.45
N ASN A 232 18.10 -9.82 10.93
CA ASN A 232 19.19 -8.98 11.44
C ASN A 232 19.23 -7.61 10.74
N GLU A 233 18.93 -7.57 9.43
CA GLU A 233 18.95 -6.37 8.60
C GLU A 233 17.70 -5.51 8.82
N LEU A 234 16.54 -6.16 8.96
CA LEU A 234 15.22 -5.53 9.12
C LEU A 234 14.42 -6.24 10.23
N PRO A 235 14.87 -6.19 11.49
CA PRO A 235 14.13 -6.81 12.61
C PRO A 235 12.76 -6.16 12.75
N ILE A 236 11.71 -6.99 12.97
CA ILE A 236 10.32 -6.51 13.00
C ILE A 236 9.90 -6.16 14.42
N LYS A 237 9.50 -4.92 14.65
CA LYS A 237 8.91 -4.44 15.90
C LYS A 237 7.45 -4.84 16.05
N LYS A 238 6.65 -4.57 15.01
CA LYS A 238 5.22 -4.88 14.96
C LYS A 238 4.70 -4.86 13.53
N THR A 239 3.69 -5.67 13.26
CA THR A 239 3.00 -5.74 11.97
C THR A 239 1.54 -5.32 12.12
N TYR A 240 1.05 -4.51 11.17
CA TYR A 240 -0.36 -4.10 11.03
C TYR A 240 -0.84 -4.56 9.66
N ALA A 241 -1.72 -5.55 9.62
CA ALA A 241 -2.28 -6.09 8.38
C ALA A 241 -3.81 -5.99 8.41
N GLY A 242 -4.41 -5.37 7.42
CA GLY A 242 -5.86 -5.16 7.34
C GLY A 242 -6.47 -5.63 6.04
N GLY A 243 -7.70 -6.18 6.09
CA GLY A 243 -8.55 -6.44 4.93
C GLY A 243 -7.92 -7.25 3.79
N GLY A 244 -6.93 -8.09 4.09
CA GLY A 244 -6.15 -8.78 3.07
C GLY A 244 -6.77 -10.09 2.61
N PRO A 245 -6.62 -10.44 1.30
CA PRO A 245 -6.97 -11.76 0.76
C PRO A 245 -5.86 -12.78 1.12
N TYR A 246 -5.81 -13.18 2.39
CA TYR A 246 -4.74 -14.04 2.94
C TYR A 246 -4.80 -15.48 2.42
N ASP A 247 -6.00 -15.96 2.06
CA ASP A 247 -6.24 -17.23 1.40
C ASP A 247 -6.93 -16.96 0.05
N LEU A 248 -6.16 -17.00 -1.03
CA LEU A 248 -6.66 -16.71 -2.36
C LEU A 248 -7.66 -17.73 -2.86
N CYS A 249 -7.51 -19.00 -2.46
CA CYS A 249 -8.47 -20.04 -2.80
C CYS A 249 -9.83 -19.81 -2.14
N ALA A 250 -9.84 -19.45 -0.86
CA ALA A 250 -11.10 -19.12 -0.17
C ALA A 250 -11.73 -17.85 -0.73
N THR A 251 -10.91 -16.85 -1.09
CA THR A 251 -11.39 -15.64 -1.76
C THR A 251 -12.06 -15.98 -3.09
N PHE A 252 -11.42 -16.82 -3.92
CA PHE A 252 -11.99 -17.29 -5.18
C PHE A 252 -13.30 -18.03 -4.97
N ASP A 253 -13.33 -19.05 -4.10
CA ASP A 253 -14.50 -19.87 -3.84
C ASP A 253 -15.72 -19.04 -3.42
N ILE A 254 -15.54 -18.12 -2.48
CA ILE A 254 -16.63 -17.25 -2.01
C ILE A 254 -17.05 -16.25 -3.09
N SER A 255 -16.10 -15.67 -3.85
CA SER A 255 -16.45 -14.76 -4.94
C SER A 255 -17.27 -15.46 -6.02
N MET A 256 -16.94 -16.71 -6.37
CA MET A 256 -17.70 -17.48 -7.36
C MET A 256 -19.10 -17.89 -6.83
N GLU A 257 -19.22 -18.19 -5.51
CA GLU A 257 -20.49 -18.47 -4.86
C GLU A 257 -21.40 -17.24 -4.81
N TRP A 258 -20.85 -16.08 -4.45
CA TRP A 258 -21.61 -14.83 -4.40
C TRP A 258 -22.01 -14.32 -5.78
N ASP A 259 -21.25 -14.69 -6.81
CA ASP A 259 -21.39 -14.19 -8.18
C ASP A 259 -21.36 -12.65 -8.29
N GLU A 260 -20.85 -11.99 -7.27
CA GLU A 260 -20.77 -10.54 -7.14
C GLU A 260 -19.41 -10.11 -6.53
N THR A 261 -18.87 -8.99 -6.98
CA THR A 261 -17.64 -8.42 -6.43
C THR A 261 -17.73 -6.90 -6.34
N GLY A 262 -17.17 -6.31 -5.27
CA GLY A 262 -17.03 -4.86 -5.12
C GLY A 262 -15.98 -4.25 -6.06
N ILE A 263 -14.99 -5.04 -6.51
CA ILE A 263 -13.92 -4.57 -7.41
C ILE A 263 -13.81 -5.50 -8.64
N PRO A 264 -14.67 -5.32 -9.66
CA PRO A 264 -14.67 -6.17 -10.87
C PRO A 264 -13.33 -6.28 -11.57
N CYS A 265 -12.52 -5.23 -11.60
CA CYS A 265 -11.20 -5.25 -12.24
C CYS A 265 -10.16 -6.10 -11.49
N ALA A 266 -10.38 -6.41 -10.21
CA ALA A 266 -9.44 -7.24 -9.46
C ALA A 266 -9.38 -8.68 -10.01
N ILE A 267 -10.51 -9.22 -10.48
CA ILE A 267 -10.57 -10.58 -11.01
C ILE A 267 -9.64 -10.79 -12.20
N PRO A 268 -9.72 -9.99 -13.29
CA PRO A 268 -8.76 -10.09 -14.39
C PRO A 268 -7.31 -9.82 -13.96
N MET A 269 -7.09 -8.87 -13.07
CA MET A 269 -5.74 -8.58 -12.55
C MET A 269 -5.16 -9.78 -11.79
N ILE A 270 -5.96 -10.48 -10.96
CA ILE A 270 -5.52 -11.68 -10.23
C ILE A 270 -5.15 -12.79 -11.21
N ILE A 271 -6.01 -13.10 -12.17
CA ILE A 271 -5.81 -14.20 -13.10
C ILE A 271 -4.55 -13.96 -13.94
N GLN A 272 -4.42 -12.78 -14.53
CA GLN A 272 -3.24 -12.43 -15.30
C GLN A 272 -1.98 -12.33 -14.42
N GLY A 273 -2.07 -11.69 -13.26
CA GLY A 273 -0.93 -11.48 -12.38
C GLY A 273 -0.34 -12.78 -11.84
N ILE A 274 -1.19 -13.71 -11.42
CA ILE A 274 -0.76 -15.06 -10.99
C ILE A 274 -0.22 -15.85 -12.18
N SER A 275 -0.88 -15.77 -13.35
CA SER A 275 -0.42 -16.45 -14.56
C SER A 275 0.98 -15.96 -14.99
N GLU A 276 1.22 -14.66 -14.94
CA GLU A 276 2.52 -14.05 -15.25
C GLU A 276 3.57 -14.46 -14.22
N GLY A 277 3.26 -14.31 -12.94
CA GLY A 277 4.18 -14.60 -11.84
C GLY A 277 4.61 -16.06 -11.76
N GLU A 278 3.70 -16.99 -12.02
CA GLU A 278 3.93 -18.43 -11.96
C GLU A 278 4.22 -19.05 -13.34
N HIS A 279 4.33 -18.24 -14.39
CA HIS A 279 4.59 -18.68 -15.77
C HIS A 279 3.59 -19.76 -16.27
N LEU A 280 2.31 -19.61 -15.94
CA LEU A 280 1.30 -20.61 -16.26
C LEU A 280 0.90 -20.61 -17.75
N GLY A 281 1.13 -19.49 -18.46
CA GLY A 281 0.74 -19.34 -19.87
C GLY A 281 -0.77 -19.39 -20.09
N LEU A 282 -1.58 -18.92 -19.11
CA LEU A 282 -3.04 -18.90 -19.23
C LEU A 282 -3.49 -17.88 -20.27
N GLU A 283 -4.46 -18.27 -21.08
CA GLU A 283 -5.03 -17.38 -22.08
C GLU A 283 -6.29 -16.71 -21.53
N MET A 284 -6.29 -15.37 -21.50
CA MET A 284 -7.40 -14.60 -20.92
C MET A 284 -8.74 -14.85 -21.59
N LYS A 285 -8.76 -15.31 -22.85
CA LYS A 285 -9.99 -15.71 -23.57
C LYS A 285 -10.72 -16.90 -22.92
N ASP A 286 -10.00 -17.75 -22.18
CA ASP A 286 -10.59 -18.90 -21.51
C ASP A 286 -11.34 -18.48 -20.22
N PHE A 287 -11.02 -17.29 -19.69
CA PHE A 287 -11.59 -16.77 -18.45
C PHE A 287 -12.62 -15.67 -18.65
N PHE A 288 -12.51 -14.87 -19.71
CA PHE A 288 -13.31 -13.65 -19.84
C PHE A 288 -14.17 -13.61 -21.09
N LYS A 289 -15.33 -12.98 -20.96
CA LYS A 289 -16.25 -12.72 -22.04
C LYS A 289 -15.72 -11.62 -22.99
N PRO A 290 -16.21 -11.59 -24.26
CA PRO A 290 -15.63 -10.76 -25.31
C PRO A 290 -15.47 -9.28 -24.93
N ARG A 291 -16.44 -8.69 -24.24
CA ARG A 291 -16.40 -7.26 -23.88
C ARG A 291 -15.16 -6.88 -23.07
N LEU A 292 -14.81 -7.68 -22.07
CA LEU A 292 -13.60 -7.43 -21.28
C LEU A 292 -12.36 -7.79 -22.12
N LEU A 293 -12.40 -8.93 -22.80
CA LEU A 293 -11.26 -9.43 -23.57
C LEU A 293 -10.81 -8.48 -24.68
N GLU A 294 -11.74 -7.90 -25.44
CA GLU A 294 -11.48 -6.95 -26.53
C GLU A 294 -10.83 -5.64 -26.02
N ASN A 295 -11.03 -5.29 -24.77
CA ASN A 295 -10.53 -4.05 -24.16
C ASN A 295 -9.47 -4.29 -23.07
N TYR A 296 -9.01 -5.53 -22.91
CA TYR A 296 -8.17 -5.93 -21.79
C TYR A 296 -6.90 -5.11 -21.70
N ASP A 297 -6.14 -5.02 -22.78
CA ASP A 297 -4.88 -4.27 -22.82
C ASP A 297 -5.09 -2.77 -22.59
N GLU A 298 -6.15 -2.20 -23.15
CA GLU A 298 -6.45 -0.77 -22.97
C GLU A 298 -6.93 -0.47 -21.55
N TRP A 299 -7.80 -1.32 -20.96
CA TRP A 299 -8.37 -1.02 -19.64
C TRP A 299 -7.46 -1.43 -18.49
N ILE A 300 -6.76 -2.56 -18.59
CA ILE A 300 -5.97 -3.16 -17.52
C ILE A 300 -4.48 -2.89 -17.71
N ASN A 301 -3.90 -3.30 -18.85
CA ASN A 301 -2.46 -3.30 -19.05
C ASN A 301 -1.88 -1.92 -19.38
N SER A 302 -2.69 -0.99 -19.91
CA SER A 302 -2.22 0.35 -20.30
C SER A 302 -1.77 1.21 -19.13
N LYS A 303 -2.21 0.91 -17.90
CA LYS A 303 -1.99 1.71 -16.69
C LYS A 303 -2.46 3.17 -16.79
N LYS A 304 -3.46 3.44 -17.65
CA LYS A 304 -4.03 4.78 -17.86
C LYS A 304 -5.19 5.08 -16.90
N TYR A 305 -5.88 4.04 -16.44
CA TYR A 305 -7.14 4.16 -15.72
C TYR A 305 -6.99 3.71 -14.27
N THR A 306 -7.54 4.49 -13.35
CA THR A 306 -7.70 4.11 -11.95
C THR A 306 -8.60 2.89 -11.81
N VAL A 307 -8.51 2.19 -10.68
CA VAL A 307 -9.40 1.05 -10.37
C VAL A 307 -10.88 1.43 -10.56
N LYS A 308 -11.28 2.62 -10.09
CA LYS A 308 -12.65 3.16 -10.25
C LYS A 308 -13.05 3.32 -11.72
N GLU A 309 -12.16 3.86 -12.54
CA GLU A 309 -12.43 4.04 -13.97
C GLU A 309 -12.51 2.71 -14.71
N ILE A 310 -11.65 1.75 -14.37
CA ILE A 310 -11.71 0.39 -14.94
C ILE A 310 -13.02 -0.28 -14.58
N ASN A 311 -13.43 -0.25 -13.30
CA ASN A 311 -14.71 -0.81 -12.85
C ASN A 311 -15.91 -0.19 -13.58
N LYS A 312 -15.88 1.15 -13.78
CA LYS A 312 -16.91 1.84 -14.56
C LYS A 312 -16.94 1.41 -16.04
N LYS A 313 -15.77 1.11 -16.64
CA LYS A 313 -15.66 0.61 -18.01
C LYS A 313 -16.16 -0.84 -18.13
N ILE A 314 -15.84 -1.70 -17.19
CA ILE A 314 -16.38 -3.07 -17.08
C ILE A 314 -17.90 -3.00 -16.94
N ASN A 315 -18.43 -2.09 -16.13
CA ASN A 315 -19.85 -1.79 -15.95
C ASN A 315 -20.69 -3.03 -15.61
N SER A 316 -20.14 -3.92 -14.81
CA SER A 316 -20.83 -5.03 -14.15
C SER A 316 -20.09 -5.43 -12.89
N LYS A 317 -20.82 -5.78 -11.86
CA LYS A 317 -20.32 -6.38 -10.63
C LYS A 317 -20.57 -7.89 -10.58
N TYR A 318 -21.31 -8.43 -11.52
CA TYR A 318 -21.67 -9.85 -11.56
C TYR A 318 -20.63 -10.64 -12.34
N LEU A 319 -20.08 -11.68 -11.72
CA LEU A 319 -19.01 -12.47 -12.32
C LEU A 319 -19.48 -13.26 -13.54
N HIS A 320 -20.73 -13.76 -13.53
CA HIS A 320 -21.30 -14.43 -14.70
C HIS A 320 -21.42 -13.53 -15.94
N GLU A 321 -21.43 -12.21 -15.80
CA GLU A 321 -21.43 -11.26 -16.92
C GLU A 321 -20.03 -10.98 -17.47
N ILE A 322 -19.00 -11.18 -16.65
CA ILE A 322 -17.60 -10.84 -16.94
C ILE A 322 -16.82 -12.06 -17.37
N MET A 323 -17.04 -13.20 -16.70
CA MET A 323 -16.29 -14.45 -16.87
C MET A 323 -17.03 -15.48 -17.70
N THR A 324 -16.28 -16.38 -18.32
CA THR A 324 -16.80 -17.61 -18.93
C THR A 324 -17.20 -18.62 -17.86
N ASP A 325 -17.99 -19.63 -18.24
CA ASP A 325 -18.35 -20.70 -17.29
C ASP A 325 -17.13 -21.55 -16.93
N GLU A 326 -16.23 -21.82 -17.87
CA GLU A 326 -14.96 -22.50 -17.65
C GLU A 326 -14.03 -21.71 -16.69
N GLY A 327 -13.97 -20.39 -16.85
CA GLY A 327 -13.16 -19.51 -16.00
C GLY A 327 -13.65 -19.48 -14.54
N ARG A 328 -14.93 -19.76 -14.32
CA ARG A 328 -15.56 -19.83 -12.98
C ARG A 328 -15.52 -21.23 -12.38
N ASP A 329 -15.29 -22.27 -13.19
CA ASP A 329 -15.23 -23.65 -12.75
C ASP A 329 -13.80 -24.05 -12.38
N LYS A 330 -13.52 -24.15 -11.08
CA LYS A 330 -12.22 -24.58 -10.56
C LYS A 330 -11.79 -26.00 -10.97
N THR A 331 -12.69 -26.79 -11.57
CA THR A 331 -12.40 -28.14 -12.09
C THR A 331 -11.98 -28.14 -13.55
N SER A 332 -12.19 -27.04 -14.29
CA SER A 332 -11.65 -26.87 -15.64
C SER A 332 -10.10 -26.86 -15.61
N SER A 333 -9.45 -27.31 -16.70
CA SER A 333 -7.99 -27.49 -16.71
C SER A 333 -7.22 -26.19 -16.43
N GLN A 334 -7.66 -25.07 -17.03
CA GLN A 334 -7.03 -23.76 -16.85
C GLN A 334 -7.25 -23.21 -15.45
N THR A 335 -8.49 -23.24 -14.97
CA THR A 335 -8.82 -22.75 -13.63
C THR A 335 -8.24 -23.63 -12.53
N ALA A 336 -8.10 -24.94 -12.73
CA ALA A 336 -7.43 -25.82 -11.79
C ALA A 336 -5.93 -25.47 -11.62
N SER A 337 -5.24 -25.10 -12.73
CA SER A 337 -3.85 -24.63 -12.67
C SER A 337 -3.73 -23.31 -11.90
N LEU A 338 -4.60 -22.35 -12.20
CA LEU A 338 -4.70 -21.08 -11.48
C LEU A 338 -5.00 -21.29 -10.00
N TYR A 339 -5.96 -22.14 -9.67
CA TYR A 339 -6.35 -22.43 -8.29
C TYR A 339 -5.19 -23.03 -7.47
N LYS A 340 -4.41 -23.91 -8.08
CA LYS A 340 -3.20 -24.43 -7.46
C LYS A 340 -2.16 -23.34 -7.21
N ALA A 341 -1.96 -22.43 -8.16
CA ALA A 341 -1.06 -21.29 -8.03
C ALA A 341 -1.57 -20.31 -6.95
N MET A 342 -2.87 -20.05 -6.86
CA MET A 342 -3.47 -19.26 -5.77
C MET A 342 -3.17 -19.87 -4.39
N PHE A 343 -3.24 -21.18 -4.24
CA PHE A 343 -2.87 -21.86 -2.99
C PHE A 343 -1.42 -21.56 -2.60
N THR A 344 -0.48 -21.64 -3.55
CA THR A 344 0.95 -21.34 -3.33
C THR A 344 1.18 -19.88 -2.95
N ASN A 345 0.37 -18.96 -3.46
CA ASN A 345 0.47 -17.52 -3.22
C ASN A 345 -0.34 -17.05 -1.99
N SER A 346 -1.02 -17.96 -1.28
CA SER A 346 -1.69 -17.66 -0.01
C SER A 346 -0.67 -17.46 1.12
N THR A 347 -0.97 -16.56 2.08
CA THR A 347 0.02 -16.02 3.03
C THR A 347 -0.18 -16.50 4.47
N LEU A 348 -0.82 -17.66 4.68
CA LEU A 348 -1.13 -18.21 6.00
C LEU A 348 -0.22 -19.37 6.43
N SER A 349 0.79 -19.75 5.64
CA SER A 349 1.59 -20.96 5.81
C SER A 349 2.85 -20.78 6.68
N PHE A 350 2.88 -19.77 7.57
CA PHE A 350 3.99 -19.53 8.48
C PHE A 350 3.48 -19.21 9.90
N GLN A 351 4.38 -19.00 10.87
CA GLN A 351 4.03 -18.58 12.23
C GLN A 351 4.70 -17.23 12.52
N PRO A 352 3.92 -16.16 12.77
CA PRO A 352 4.44 -14.87 13.24
C PRO A 352 5.30 -15.01 14.50
N THR A 353 6.48 -14.35 14.49
CA THR A 353 7.41 -14.32 15.63
C THR A 353 7.50 -12.97 16.32
N SER A 354 6.83 -11.95 15.79
CA SER A 354 6.67 -10.62 16.38
C SER A 354 5.19 -10.25 16.46
N PRO A 355 4.79 -9.27 17.30
CA PRO A 355 3.39 -8.89 17.47
C PRO A 355 2.70 -8.49 16.18
N VAL A 356 1.47 -8.96 15.97
CA VAL A 356 0.63 -8.61 14.82
C VAL A 356 -0.70 -8.04 15.29
N TYR A 357 -1.08 -6.90 14.73
CA TYR A 357 -2.44 -6.37 14.75
C TYR A 357 -3.09 -6.69 13.42
N MET A 358 -4.14 -7.50 13.44
CA MET A 358 -4.89 -7.90 12.26
C MET A 358 -6.30 -7.35 12.31
N PHE A 359 -6.66 -6.62 11.26
CA PHE A 359 -7.92 -5.91 11.15
C PHE A 359 -8.73 -6.43 9.95
N HIS A 360 -10.05 -6.59 10.12
CA HIS A 360 -10.94 -6.90 9.01
C HIS A 360 -12.38 -6.47 9.35
N SER A 361 -13.09 -5.91 8.36
CA SER A 361 -14.52 -5.63 8.51
C SER A 361 -15.36 -6.86 8.21
N ARG A 362 -16.36 -7.13 9.05
CA ARG A 362 -17.36 -8.18 8.78
C ARG A 362 -18.32 -7.83 7.64
N ASP A 363 -18.38 -6.54 7.28
CA ASP A 363 -19.23 -6.02 6.20
C ASP A 363 -18.50 -6.00 4.84
N ASP A 364 -17.24 -6.46 4.79
CA ASP A 364 -16.40 -6.42 3.59
C ASP A 364 -16.90 -7.41 2.52
N LYS A 365 -17.39 -6.86 1.41
CA LYS A 365 -17.84 -7.64 0.24
C LYS A 365 -16.80 -7.70 -0.88
N THR A 366 -15.68 -7.00 -0.72
CA THR A 366 -14.58 -7.01 -1.69
C THR A 366 -13.61 -8.14 -1.37
N VAL A 367 -13.16 -8.20 -0.11
CA VAL A 367 -12.34 -9.30 0.40
C VAL A 367 -13.17 -10.05 1.44
N PRO A 368 -13.65 -11.26 1.14
CA PRO A 368 -14.55 -12.00 2.01
C PRO A 368 -13.98 -12.21 3.42
N PHE A 369 -14.81 -12.04 4.44
CA PHE A 369 -14.42 -12.16 5.85
C PHE A 369 -13.83 -13.52 6.22
N VAL A 370 -14.08 -14.57 5.43
CA VAL A 370 -13.45 -15.89 5.58
C VAL A 370 -11.91 -15.81 5.64
N ASN A 371 -11.30 -14.81 5.02
CA ASN A 371 -9.86 -14.57 5.11
C ASN A 371 -9.41 -14.26 6.54
N ALA A 372 -10.17 -13.45 7.26
CA ALA A 372 -9.93 -13.15 8.67
C ALA A 372 -10.11 -14.39 9.56
N GLU A 373 -11.16 -15.17 9.33
CA GLU A 373 -11.44 -16.41 10.09
C GLU A 373 -10.31 -17.45 9.90
N LYS A 374 -9.82 -17.60 8.66
CA LYS A 374 -8.68 -18.51 8.37
C LYS A 374 -7.38 -18.00 8.99
N ALA A 375 -7.14 -16.70 8.98
CA ALA A 375 -5.98 -16.13 9.63
C ALA A 375 -6.03 -16.30 11.16
N GLU A 376 -7.19 -16.12 11.78
CA GLU A 376 -7.39 -16.38 13.21
C GLU A 376 -7.09 -17.84 13.57
N GLN A 377 -7.54 -18.78 12.74
CA GLN A 377 -7.24 -20.21 12.93
C GLN A 377 -5.76 -20.52 12.75
N ALA A 378 -5.12 -19.98 11.70
CA ALA A 378 -3.72 -20.23 11.37
C ALA A 378 -2.77 -19.69 12.45
N PHE A 379 -3.06 -18.53 13.04
CA PHE A 379 -2.20 -17.78 13.93
C PHE A 379 -2.63 -17.78 15.41
N LYS A 380 -3.57 -18.64 15.79
CA LYS A 380 -4.18 -18.68 17.15
C LYS A 380 -3.21 -18.83 18.32
N PHE A 381 -1.98 -19.28 18.07
CA PHE A 381 -0.94 -19.48 19.09
C PHE A 381 0.18 -18.41 19.02
N CYS A 382 0.03 -17.43 18.15
CA CYS A 382 0.97 -16.34 17.98
C CYS A 382 0.55 -15.10 18.78
N ASP A 383 1.45 -14.13 18.92
CA ASP A 383 1.14 -12.84 19.54
C ASP A 383 0.30 -11.98 18.58
N MET A 384 -1.02 -12.25 18.58
CA MET A 384 -1.98 -11.65 17.65
C MET A 384 -3.02 -10.82 18.41
N GLN A 385 -3.27 -9.62 17.89
CA GLN A 385 -4.43 -8.82 18.25
C GLN A 385 -5.38 -8.79 17.06
N PHE A 386 -6.51 -9.49 17.14
CA PHE A 386 -7.56 -9.48 16.14
C PHE A 386 -8.57 -8.37 16.43
N ASP A 387 -8.90 -7.58 15.40
CA ASP A 387 -9.87 -6.50 15.45
C ASP A 387 -10.88 -6.68 14.30
N PHE A 388 -11.90 -7.49 14.57
CA PHE A 388 -12.90 -7.96 13.62
C PHE A 388 -14.28 -7.49 14.03
N ASP A 389 -14.78 -6.41 13.44
CA ASP A 389 -16.08 -5.81 13.76
C ASP A 389 -16.75 -5.28 12.48
N HIS A 390 -17.89 -4.64 12.62
CA HIS A 390 -18.66 -3.99 11.57
C HIS A 390 -18.09 -2.57 11.31
N TYR A 391 -17.13 -2.46 10.39
CA TYR A 391 -16.46 -1.20 10.04
C TYR A 391 -16.91 -0.62 8.70
N GLY A 392 -18.01 -1.20 8.13
CA GLY A 392 -18.49 -0.87 6.80
C GLY A 392 -17.76 -1.60 5.70
N GLU A 393 -18.06 -1.27 4.46
CA GLU A 393 -17.46 -1.85 3.26
C GLU A 393 -15.95 -1.59 3.22
N HIS A 394 -15.27 -2.28 2.32
CA HIS A 394 -13.81 -2.36 2.22
C HIS A 394 -13.08 -1.02 2.28
N GLY A 395 -13.52 -0.01 1.53
CA GLY A 395 -12.89 1.31 1.51
C GLY A 395 -13.11 2.12 2.80
N MET A 396 -14.29 2.02 3.43
CA MET A 396 -14.54 2.65 4.74
C MET A 396 -13.72 1.97 5.84
N ALA A 397 -13.60 0.66 5.77
CA ALA A 397 -12.78 -0.12 6.68
C ALA A 397 -11.29 0.25 6.57
N PHE A 398 -10.78 0.57 5.36
CA PHE A 398 -9.43 1.09 5.19
C PHE A 398 -9.19 2.39 5.98
N LEU A 399 -10.10 3.35 5.88
CA LEU A 399 -9.98 4.60 6.63
C LEU A 399 -9.94 4.35 8.14
N THR A 400 -10.80 3.46 8.63
CA THR A 400 -10.79 3.04 10.04
C THR A 400 -9.46 2.37 10.43
N PHE A 401 -8.94 1.49 9.58
CA PHE A 401 -7.66 0.82 9.79
C PHE A 401 -6.51 1.81 9.93
N ILE A 402 -6.32 2.71 8.96
CA ILE A 402 -5.19 3.65 8.98
C ILE A 402 -5.29 4.66 10.14
N ILE A 403 -6.50 5.07 10.53
CA ILE A 403 -6.73 5.88 11.72
C ILE A 403 -6.30 5.12 12.99
N LYS A 404 -6.68 3.85 13.15
CA LYS A 404 -6.29 3.02 14.29
C LYS A 404 -4.77 2.81 14.33
N VAL A 405 -4.15 2.50 13.19
CA VAL A 405 -2.69 2.38 13.07
C VAL A 405 -2.01 3.68 13.47
N SER A 406 -2.46 4.80 12.91
CA SER A 406 -1.89 6.12 13.22
C SER A 406 -2.02 6.51 14.69
N LYS A 407 -3.07 6.09 15.37
CA LYS A 407 -3.24 6.33 16.82
C LYS A 407 -2.42 5.39 17.69
N ALA A 408 -2.07 4.21 17.19
CA ALA A 408 -1.26 3.23 17.89
C ALA A 408 0.25 3.52 17.78
N LEU A 409 0.66 4.30 16.77
CA LEU A 409 2.02 4.78 16.52
C LEU A 409 2.21 6.23 17.04
#